data_61fcfef900a19080fdad48ff91d27f6b
#
_entry.id   61fcfef900a19080fdad48ff91d27f6b
#
_cell.length_a   1.000
_cell.length_b   1.000
_cell.length_c   1.000
_cell.angle_alpha   90.00
_cell.angle_beta   90.00
_cell.angle_gamma   90.00
#
_symmetry.space_group_name_H-M   'P 1'
#
loop_
_entity.id
_entity.type
_entity.pdbx_description
1 polymer ?
#
loop_
_entity_poly.entity_id
_entity_poly.type
_entity_poly.pdbx_seq_one_letter_code
_entity_poly.pdbx_strand_id
1 'polypeptide(L)'
;MKFGSSARVGGSRDRLTDALTELTRAPQRVTLLGSTGSIGTQAMEVIDHLAALKGTSASDADAPLKVVALSAGSRSLELLARQAVHVRAELVATSGTAADAQRLRELIEAAASEAGVTGYTPQIAHGAEASVQAAAHPADTVLNGITGSIGLEPTLTALNSGYRVALANKESLIAGGPLVRAAVDASPLNTPMVPVDSEHSALAQALASGTDAEIDRLILTASGGPFRGYKREQLHDVTPAQALAHPTWDMGLVVTTNSATMVNKALEVLEAHHLFGVDLDRIDVAVHPQSIVHSMVQFVDGSTIAQASPPSMVLPIALGLTWPHRIPGAVPACDWSKAASWTFEPLDEEAFPAVRMIKDAGKVGGTHPAVFNAANEEAVAAFHAGAIRFTDIVDSVARVLEEHTGSAEAVSDADLTLEAVLNAERWARVRANELLGMTGR
;
A
#
# COMPACT_ATOMS: atom_id res chain seq x y z
N MET A 1 5.15 -0.48 -17.69
CA MET A 1 6.05 0.52 -17.03
C MET A 1 7.47 0.33 -17.56
N LYS A 2 8.15 1.39 -18.01
CA LYS A 2 9.56 1.31 -18.42
C LYS A 2 10.46 1.69 -17.25
N PHE A 3 11.17 0.74 -16.68
CA PHE A 3 12.07 0.90 -15.54
C PHE A 3 13.55 0.86 -15.94
N GLY A 4 13.95 1.38 -17.08
CA GLY A 4 15.33 1.29 -17.55
C GLY A 4 16.09 2.61 -17.51
N SER A 5 17.27 2.62 -16.88
CA SER A 5 18.28 3.67 -17.07
C SER A 5 19.70 3.09 -17.07
N SER A 6 20.53 3.51 -18.02
CA SER A 6 21.94 3.11 -18.14
C SER A 6 22.78 3.76 -17.04
N ALA A 7 23.40 2.96 -16.18
CA ALA A 7 24.34 3.44 -15.16
C ALA A 7 25.74 3.65 -15.75
N ARG A 8 26.35 4.85 -15.56
CA ARG A 8 27.78 5.11 -15.74
C ARG A 8 28.50 5.12 -14.39
N VAL A 9 29.67 4.47 -14.32
CA VAL A 9 30.46 4.39 -13.08
C VAL A 9 31.53 5.50 -13.04
N GLY A 10 31.51 6.45 -12.13
CA GLY A 10 32.46 7.59 -11.90
C GLY A 10 32.41 8.11 -10.44
N GLY A 11 33.43 8.74 -9.86
CA GLY A 11 33.78 9.22 -8.51
C GLY A 11 32.72 9.52 -7.41
N SER A 12 33.01 9.27 -6.11
CA SER A 12 31.98 8.96 -5.09
C SER A 12 31.35 10.13 -4.30
N ARG A 13 31.98 11.30 -4.11
CA ARG A 13 31.37 12.41 -3.35
C ARG A 13 30.55 13.38 -4.20
N ASP A 14 30.99 13.65 -5.42
CA ASP A 14 30.31 14.58 -6.33
C ASP A 14 28.92 14.05 -6.74
N ARG A 15 28.74 12.72 -6.82
CA ARG A 15 27.50 12.09 -7.24
C ARG A 15 26.36 12.11 -6.22
N LEU A 16 26.67 12.05 -4.92
CA LEU A 16 25.66 12.19 -3.88
C LEU A 16 25.08 13.61 -3.93
N THR A 17 25.97 14.58 -4.13
CA THR A 17 25.62 15.98 -4.32
C THR A 17 24.82 16.19 -5.61
N ASP A 18 25.21 15.53 -6.70
CA ASP A 18 24.49 15.60 -7.98
C ASP A 18 23.10 14.99 -7.90
N ALA A 19 22.97 13.80 -7.31
CA ALA A 19 21.68 13.13 -7.11
C ALA A 19 20.74 13.95 -6.20
N LEU A 20 21.29 14.51 -5.11
CA LEU A 20 20.54 15.39 -4.23
C LEU A 20 20.15 16.69 -4.93
N THR A 21 21.03 17.26 -5.73
CA THR A 21 20.79 18.47 -6.51
C THR A 21 19.69 18.24 -7.53
N GLU A 22 19.68 17.11 -8.22
CA GLU A 22 18.64 16.75 -9.18
C GLU A 22 17.28 16.57 -8.48
N LEU A 23 17.26 15.80 -7.38
CA LEU A 23 16.08 15.55 -6.56
C LEU A 23 15.49 16.84 -5.96
N THR A 24 16.33 17.81 -5.64
CA THR A 24 15.95 19.06 -4.98
C THR A 24 15.92 20.28 -5.92
N ARG A 25 16.05 20.06 -7.24
CA ARG A 25 16.12 21.15 -8.24
C ARG A 25 14.88 22.04 -8.23
N ALA A 26 13.70 21.43 -8.10
CA ALA A 26 12.42 22.13 -7.97
C ALA A 26 11.56 21.44 -6.90
N PRO A 27 10.84 22.22 -6.06
CA PRO A 27 9.90 21.65 -5.13
C PRO A 27 8.86 20.77 -5.85
N GLN A 28 8.67 19.56 -5.38
CA GLN A 28 7.59 18.68 -5.83
C GLN A 28 6.38 18.82 -4.88
N ARG A 29 5.21 19.02 -5.45
CA ARG A 29 3.96 19.14 -4.71
C ARG A 29 3.44 17.75 -4.37
N VAL A 30 3.18 17.49 -3.10
CA VAL A 30 2.77 16.16 -2.61
C VAL A 30 1.44 16.25 -1.86
N THR A 31 0.53 15.34 -2.18
CA THR A 31 -0.68 15.09 -1.39
C THR A 31 -0.50 13.80 -0.60
N LEU A 32 -0.86 13.81 0.70
CA LEU A 32 -0.83 12.63 1.56
C LEU A 32 -2.27 12.23 1.94
N LEU A 33 -2.73 11.12 1.41
CA LEU A 33 -4.01 10.49 1.77
C LEU A 33 -3.77 9.45 2.86
N GLY A 34 -4.50 9.54 3.97
CA GLY A 34 -4.26 8.71 5.16
C GLY A 34 -3.08 9.22 6.00
N SER A 35 -2.87 10.54 6.09
CA SER A 35 -1.69 11.18 6.67
C SER A 35 -1.45 10.84 8.16
N THR A 36 -2.49 10.52 8.91
CA THR A 36 -2.39 10.16 10.35
C THR A 36 -2.18 8.66 10.59
N GLY A 37 -2.23 7.84 9.54
CA GLY A 37 -1.92 6.41 9.59
C GLY A 37 -0.42 6.14 9.61
N SER A 38 -0.03 4.86 9.75
CA SER A 38 1.38 4.44 9.80
C SER A 38 2.19 4.90 8.58
N ILE A 39 1.64 4.76 7.37
CA ILE A 39 2.31 5.21 6.13
C ILE A 39 2.43 6.73 6.11
N GLY A 40 1.36 7.44 6.46
CA GLY A 40 1.35 8.90 6.42
C GLY A 40 2.30 9.55 7.42
N THR A 41 2.43 9.00 8.64
CA THR A 41 3.38 9.50 9.64
C THR A 41 4.83 9.25 9.22
N GLN A 42 5.13 8.07 8.67
CA GLN A 42 6.45 7.78 8.13
C GLN A 42 6.77 8.60 6.87
N ALA A 43 5.76 8.95 6.06
CA ALA A 43 5.95 9.88 4.94
C ALA A 43 6.36 11.28 5.43
N MET A 44 5.79 11.74 6.55
CA MET A 44 6.24 13.00 7.17
C MET A 44 7.70 12.94 7.61
N GLU A 45 8.14 11.82 8.20
CA GLU A 45 9.57 11.62 8.57
C GLU A 45 10.48 11.67 7.34
N VAL A 46 10.07 11.07 6.22
CA VAL A 46 10.81 11.13 4.94
C VAL A 46 10.90 12.56 4.42
N ILE A 47 9.81 13.32 4.48
CA ILE A 47 9.75 14.72 4.04
C ILE A 47 10.67 15.59 4.88
N ASP A 48 10.63 15.44 6.20
CA ASP A 48 11.50 16.17 7.14
C ASP A 48 12.96 15.80 6.93
N HIS A 49 13.28 14.52 6.75
CA HIS A 49 14.64 14.08 6.48
C HIS A 49 15.20 14.70 5.18
N LEU A 50 14.42 14.69 4.10
CA LEU A 50 14.86 15.28 2.84
C LEU A 50 14.99 16.81 2.91
N ALA A 51 14.08 17.47 3.61
CA ALA A 51 14.18 18.92 3.87
C ALA A 51 15.47 19.25 4.65
N ALA A 52 15.76 18.48 5.71
CA ALA A 52 16.98 18.64 6.50
C ALA A 52 18.26 18.42 5.67
N LEU A 53 18.28 17.44 4.75
CA LEU A 53 19.41 17.22 3.83
C LEU A 53 19.68 18.42 2.91
N LYS A 54 18.63 19.16 2.53
CA LYS A 54 18.74 20.40 1.75
C LYS A 54 19.05 21.62 2.61
N GLY A 55 18.91 21.52 3.94
CA GLY A 55 19.04 22.65 4.86
C GLY A 55 17.81 23.55 4.93
N THR A 56 16.64 23.01 4.62
CA THR A 56 15.30 23.64 4.70
C THR A 56 14.43 22.97 5.74
N SER A 57 13.24 23.50 6.00
CA SER A 57 12.18 22.83 6.73
C SER A 57 11.06 22.39 5.79
N ALA A 58 10.21 21.44 6.21
CA ALA A 58 9.09 20.95 5.43
C ALA A 58 8.04 22.03 5.10
N SER A 59 8.01 23.13 5.86
CA SER A 59 7.11 24.27 5.62
C SER A 59 7.67 25.32 4.64
N ASP A 60 8.95 25.25 4.28
CA ASP A 60 9.58 26.24 3.43
C ASP A 60 9.04 26.18 1.99
N ALA A 61 8.99 27.33 1.33
CA ALA A 61 8.47 27.40 -0.03
C ALA A 61 9.34 26.61 -1.03
N ASP A 62 10.61 26.43 -0.73
CA ASP A 62 11.60 25.70 -1.53
C ASP A 62 11.94 24.32 -0.94
N ALA A 63 11.14 23.81 0.02
CA ALA A 63 11.26 22.43 0.49
C ALA A 63 11.22 21.45 -0.69
N PRO A 64 12.07 20.41 -0.74
CA PRO A 64 12.12 19.48 -1.87
C PRO A 64 10.77 18.77 -2.14
N LEU A 65 10.09 18.40 -1.08
CA LEU A 65 8.73 17.85 -1.10
C LEU A 65 7.81 18.81 -0.34
N LYS A 66 6.99 19.55 -1.07
CA LYS A 66 6.01 20.48 -0.50
C LYS A 66 4.67 19.77 -0.35
N VAL A 67 4.26 19.49 0.88
CA VAL A 67 2.94 18.93 1.14
C VAL A 67 1.89 20.00 0.93
N VAL A 68 1.00 19.75 -0.04
CA VAL A 68 -0.06 20.71 -0.42
C VAL A 68 -1.43 20.31 0.06
N ALA A 69 -1.68 18.99 0.22
CA ALA A 69 -2.94 18.51 0.77
C ALA A 69 -2.72 17.31 1.72
N LEU A 70 -3.52 17.26 2.76
CA LEU A 70 -3.57 16.17 3.73
C LEU A 70 -5.00 15.64 3.81
N SER A 71 -5.15 14.30 3.89
CA SER A 71 -6.44 13.67 4.15
C SER A 71 -6.30 12.61 5.24
N ALA A 72 -7.27 12.57 6.16
CA ALA A 72 -7.36 11.52 7.19
C ALA A 72 -8.82 11.29 7.63
N GLY A 73 -9.03 10.19 8.39
CA GLY A 73 -10.27 9.98 9.12
C GLY A 73 -10.44 10.94 10.30
N SER A 74 -11.58 10.85 10.99
CA SER A 74 -11.89 11.72 12.14
C SER A 74 -11.30 11.25 13.48
N ARG A 75 -10.63 10.08 13.54
CA ARG A 75 -10.13 9.51 14.81
C ARG A 75 -8.96 10.29 15.43
N SER A 76 -8.17 10.97 14.60
CA SER A 76 -6.90 11.61 15.03
C SER A 76 -6.80 13.05 14.51
N LEU A 77 -7.86 13.86 14.76
CA LEU A 77 -7.94 15.24 14.29
C LEU A 77 -6.82 16.12 14.88
N GLU A 78 -6.39 15.87 16.11
CA GLU A 78 -5.28 16.57 16.76
C GLU A 78 -3.96 16.34 16.01
N LEU A 79 -3.69 15.10 15.56
CA LEU A 79 -2.51 14.79 14.79
C LEU A 79 -2.59 15.43 13.40
N LEU A 80 -3.75 15.33 12.74
CA LEU A 80 -3.99 15.96 11.44
C LEU A 80 -3.76 17.47 11.49
N ALA A 81 -4.24 18.14 12.55
CA ALA A 81 -4.05 19.57 12.76
C ALA A 81 -2.56 19.92 12.94
N ARG A 82 -1.82 19.17 13.76
CA ARG A 82 -0.37 19.37 13.92
C ARG A 82 0.39 19.15 12.62
N GLN A 83 0.07 18.10 11.86
CA GLN A 83 0.67 17.85 10.55
C GLN A 83 0.41 19.02 9.59
N ALA A 84 -0.84 19.50 9.53
CA ALA A 84 -1.23 20.63 8.68
C ALA A 84 -0.42 21.89 8.98
N VAL A 85 -0.26 22.23 10.27
CA VAL A 85 0.55 23.37 10.70
C VAL A 85 2.03 23.17 10.41
N HIS A 86 2.54 21.95 10.61
CA HIS A 86 3.95 21.61 10.39
C HIS A 86 4.37 21.83 8.94
N VAL A 87 3.57 21.36 7.97
CA VAL A 87 3.91 21.45 6.54
C VAL A 87 3.26 22.63 5.80
N ARG A 88 2.38 23.39 6.44
CA ARG A 88 1.59 24.48 5.82
C ARG A 88 0.75 24.01 4.64
N ALA A 89 0.06 22.90 4.78
CA ALA A 89 -0.81 22.36 3.73
C ALA A 89 -1.87 23.39 3.29
N GLU A 90 -2.15 23.45 2.00
CA GLU A 90 -3.14 24.34 1.41
C GLU A 90 -4.57 23.84 1.65
N LEU A 91 -4.75 22.48 1.61
CA LEU A 91 -6.00 21.77 1.85
C LEU A 91 -5.83 20.73 2.95
N VAL A 92 -6.75 20.70 3.89
CA VAL A 92 -6.82 19.65 4.93
C VAL A 92 -8.20 19.00 4.88
N ALA A 93 -8.25 17.70 4.67
CA ALA A 93 -9.47 16.94 4.45
C ALA A 93 -9.70 15.90 5.55
N THR A 94 -10.95 15.76 6.02
CA THR A 94 -11.35 14.69 6.93
C THR A 94 -12.60 13.98 6.43
N SER A 95 -12.61 12.64 6.51
CA SER A 95 -13.84 11.88 6.20
C SER A 95 -14.93 12.02 7.28
N GLY A 96 -14.68 12.81 8.32
CA GLY A 96 -15.64 13.10 9.39
C GLY A 96 -16.79 14.01 8.97
N THR A 97 -17.64 14.31 9.93
CA THR A 97 -18.82 15.17 9.79
C THR A 97 -18.44 16.65 9.69
N ALA A 98 -19.44 17.50 9.43
CA ALA A 98 -19.27 18.97 9.51
C ALA A 98 -18.83 19.45 10.92
N ALA A 99 -19.24 18.75 11.98
CA ALA A 99 -18.78 19.01 13.35
C ALA A 99 -17.31 18.68 13.52
N ASP A 100 -16.84 17.56 12.94
CA ASP A 100 -15.42 17.20 12.93
C ASP A 100 -14.58 18.22 12.14
N ALA A 101 -15.10 18.73 11.03
CA ALA A 101 -14.44 19.80 10.27
C ALA A 101 -14.32 21.10 11.05
N GLN A 102 -15.35 21.47 11.81
CA GLN A 102 -15.29 22.64 12.70
C GLN A 102 -14.27 22.41 13.82
N ARG A 103 -14.28 21.24 14.44
CA ARG A 103 -13.30 20.85 15.46
C ARG A 103 -11.88 20.86 14.91
N LEU A 104 -11.67 20.35 13.69
CA LEU A 104 -10.36 20.39 13.01
C LEU A 104 -9.87 21.83 12.81
N ARG A 105 -10.74 22.75 12.44
CA ARG A 105 -10.40 24.19 12.29
C ARG A 105 -9.89 24.78 13.61
N GLU A 106 -10.61 24.53 14.71
CA GLU A 106 -10.22 24.99 16.04
C GLU A 106 -8.87 24.38 16.49
N LEU A 107 -8.64 23.11 16.19
CA LEU A 107 -7.38 22.44 16.48
C LEU A 107 -6.21 22.98 15.66
N ILE A 108 -6.42 23.33 14.39
CA ILE A 108 -5.41 23.97 13.55
C ILE A 108 -5.06 25.36 14.08
N GLU A 109 -6.06 26.16 14.49
CA GLU A 109 -5.83 27.47 15.08
C GLU A 109 -5.03 27.37 16.39
N ALA A 110 -5.36 26.41 17.25
CA ALA A 110 -4.65 26.14 18.49
C ALA A 110 -3.20 25.71 18.24
N ALA A 111 -2.99 24.73 17.35
CA ALA A 111 -1.67 24.24 16.99
C ALA A 111 -0.81 25.32 16.31
N ALA A 112 -1.41 26.17 15.48
CA ALA A 112 -0.71 27.30 14.85
C ALA A 112 -0.27 28.33 15.91
N SER A 113 -1.14 28.64 16.87
CA SER A 113 -0.81 29.55 17.99
C SER A 113 0.33 29.01 18.85
N GLU A 114 0.29 27.73 19.19
CA GLU A 114 1.34 27.03 19.96
C GLU A 114 2.69 27.03 19.23
N ALA A 115 2.67 26.84 17.92
CA ALA A 115 3.86 26.86 17.06
C ALA A 115 4.32 28.28 16.67
N GLY A 116 3.67 29.34 17.15
CA GLY A 116 3.98 30.74 16.80
C GLY A 116 3.71 31.07 15.33
N VAL A 117 2.80 30.35 14.70
CA VAL A 117 2.46 30.50 13.29
C VAL A 117 1.30 31.47 13.13
N THR A 118 1.49 32.52 12.36
CA THR A 118 0.46 33.54 12.10
C THR A 118 -0.07 33.45 10.66
N GLY A 119 -1.37 33.69 10.48
CA GLY A 119 -2.00 33.81 9.17
C GLY A 119 -2.18 32.48 8.41
N TYR A 120 -2.00 31.35 9.05
CA TYR A 120 -2.24 30.04 8.41
C TYR A 120 -3.73 29.67 8.50
N THR A 121 -4.41 29.63 7.35
CA THR A 121 -5.84 29.33 7.22
C THR A 121 -6.06 28.40 6.02
N PRO A 122 -5.85 27.08 6.17
CA PRO A 122 -6.03 26.15 5.06
C PRO A 122 -7.50 25.98 4.69
N GLN A 123 -7.76 25.54 3.47
CA GLN A 123 -9.09 25.05 3.10
C GLN A 123 -9.38 23.77 3.89
N ILE A 124 -10.63 23.59 4.32
CA ILE A 124 -11.09 22.39 5.01
C ILE A 124 -12.15 21.68 4.18
N ALA A 125 -11.88 20.45 3.76
CA ALA A 125 -12.85 19.54 3.16
C ALA A 125 -13.31 18.49 4.19
N HIS A 126 -14.56 18.03 4.08
CA HIS A 126 -15.09 17.01 4.99
C HIS A 126 -16.13 16.10 4.32
N GLY A 127 -16.42 14.96 4.98
CA GLY A 127 -17.42 13.99 4.53
C GLY A 127 -16.83 12.94 3.60
N ALA A 128 -17.70 12.17 2.95
CA ALA A 128 -17.31 11.01 2.13
C ALA A 128 -16.34 11.37 1.00
N GLU A 129 -16.55 12.52 0.35
CA GLU A 129 -15.77 13.00 -0.79
C GLU A 129 -14.45 13.70 -0.40
N ALA A 130 -14.13 13.81 0.88
CA ALA A 130 -13.00 14.62 1.34
C ALA A 130 -11.64 14.09 0.81
N SER A 131 -11.46 12.78 0.75
CA SER A 131 -10.25 12.16 0.21
C SER A 131 -10.14 12.30 -1.31
N VAL A 132 -11.25 12.26 -2.02
CA VAL A 132 -11.34 12.49 -3.47
C VAL A 132 -10.97 13.95 -3.78
N GLN A 133 -11.51 14.92 -3.01
CA GLN A 133 -11.14 16.34 -3.15
C GLN A 133 -9.65 16.57 -2.88
N ALA A 134 -9.07 15.91 -1.87
CA ALA A 134 -7.65 15.98 -1.60
C ALA A 134 -6.80 15.35 -2.73
N ALA A 135 -7.25 14.22 -3.29
CA ALA A 135 -6.60 13.56 -4.42
C ALA A 135 -6.63 14.40 -5.71
N ALA A 136 -7.68 15.21 -5.90
CA ALA A 136 -7.83 16.13 -7.03
C ALA A 136 -7.06 17.45 -6.85
N HIS A 137 -6.59 17.76 -5.62
CA HIS A 137 -5.85 18.99 -5.36
C HIS A 137 -4.54 19.03 -6.17
N PRO A 138 -4.18 20.17 -6.82
CA PRO A 138 -3.01 20.21 -7.70
C PRO A 138 -1.74 19.72 -7.02
N ALA A 139 -1.16 18.63 -7.53
CA ALA A 139 0.03 17.98 -6.99
C ALA A 139 0.85 17.33 -8.12
N ASP A 140 2.11 17.01 -7.85
CA ASP A 140 2.95 16.19 -8.73
C ASP A 140 2.84 14.70 -8.35
N THR A 141 2.69 14.43 -7.05
CA THR A 141 2.59 13.07 -6.51
C THR A 141 1.52 13.00 -5.41
N VAL A 142 0.67 11.99 -5.49
CA VAL A 142 -0.31 11.65 -4.44
C VAL A 142 0.11 10.34 -3.80
N LEU A 143 0.47 10.37 -2.53
CA LEU A 143 0.70 9.16 -1.73
C LEU A 143 -0.65 8.70 -1.17
N ASN A 144 -1.10 7.51 -1.59
CA ASN A 144 -2.33 6.93 -1.07
C ASN A 144 -2.02 5.84 -0.03
N GLY A 145 -2.15 6.21 1.25
CA GLY A 145 -2.04 5.34 2.42
C GLY A 145 -3.39 5.10 3.14
N ILE A 146 -4.51 5.29 2.45
CA ILE A 146 -5.83 4.93 2.97
C ILE A 146 -5.91 3.40 3.09
N THR A 147 -6.54 2.88 4.10
CA THR A 147 -6.78 1.43 4.27
C THR A 147 -8.13 1.05 3.70
N GLY A 148 -8.20 -0.07 2.99
CA GLY A 148 -9.43 -0.61 2.40
C GLY A 148 -9.75 -0.06 1.01
N SER A 149 -10.76 -0.62 0.39
CA SER A 149 -11.18 -0.32 -1.00
C SER A 149 -11.71 1.11 -1.20
N ILE A 150 -12.04 1.82 -0.12
CA ILE A 150 -12.37 3.25 -0.18
C ILE A 150 -11.22 4.13 -0.72
N GLY A 151 -9.99 3.59 -0.78
CA GLY A 151 -8.85 4.22 -1.44
C GLY A 151 -8.88 4.16 -2.97
N LEU A 152 -9.76 3.35 -3.59
CA LEU A 152 -9.82 3.17 -5.04
C LEU A 152 -10.23 4.45 -5.77
N GLU A 153 -11.29 5.11 -5.35
CA GLU A 153 -11.77 6.32 -6.01
C GLU A 153 -10.75 7.47 -5.93
N PRO A 154 -10.11 7.77 -4.77
CA PRO A 154 -8.99 8.71 -4.72
C PRO A 154 -7.80 8.31 -5.61
N THR A 155 -7.48 7.01 -5.74
CA THR A 155 -6.44 6.52 -6.66
C THR A 155 -6.78 6.87 -8.11
N LEU A 156 -7.98 6.53 -8.56
CA LEU A 156 -8.46 6.84 -9.91
C LEU A 156 -8.51 8.35 -10.16
N THR A 157 -8.97 9.12 -9.17
CA THR A 157 -9.03 10.58 -9.25
C THR A 157 -7.64 11.18 -9.46
N ALA A 158 -6.62 10.75 -8.69
CA ALA A 158 -5.26 11.23 -8.84
C ALA A 158 -4.66 10.88 -10.22
N LEU A 159 -4.82 9.64 -10.68
CA LEU A 159 -4.35 9.20 -12.00
C LEU A 159 -5.02 9.96 -13.14
N ASN A 160 -6.35 10.12 -13.09
CA ASN A 160 -7.12 10.86 -14.10
C ASN A 160 -6.82 12.37 -14.09
N SER A 161 -6.35 12.90 -12.96
CA SER A 161 -5.87 14.29 -12.87
C SER A 161 -4.44 14.45 -13.43
N GLY A 162 -3.80 13.36 -13.87
CA GLY A 162 -2.46 13.38 -14.44
C GLY A 162 -1.35 13.39 -13.39
N TYR A 163 -1.65 13.08 -12.14
CA TYR A 163 -0.66 13.03 -11.05
C TYR A 163 -0.05 11.63 -10.93
N ARG A 164 1.18 11.56 -10.43
CA ARG A 164 1.79 10.29 -10.04
C ARG A 164 1.13 9.80 -8.76
N VAL A 165 0.85 8.51 -8.68
CA VAL A 165 0.37 7.86 -7.46
C VAL A 165 1.49 7.03 -6.84
N ALA A 166 1.91 7.37 -5.62
CA ALA A 166 2.69 6.51 -4.74
C ALA A 166 1.69 5.63 -3.97
N LEU A 167 1.53 4.38 -4.40
CA LEU A 167 0.43 3.52 -3.95
C LEU A 167 0.86 2.64 -2.78
N ALA A 168 0.31 2.93 -1.59
CA ALA A 168 0.39 2.06 -0.41
C ALA A 168 -0.94 1.33 -0.14
N ASN A 169 -2.05 1.79 -0.74
CA ASN A 169 -3.36 1.15 -0.68
C ASN A 169 -3.46 0.03 -1.71
N LYS A 170 -3.07 -1.18 -1.31
CA LYS A 170 -3.12 -2.36 -2.18
C LYS A 170 -4.55 -2.69 -2.64
N GLU A 171 -5.54 -2.41 -1.81
CA GLU A 171 -6.94 -2.72 -2.08
C GLU A 171 -7.47 -1.99 -3.33
N SER A 172 -6.89 -0.85 -3.72
CA SER A 172 -7.20 -0.19 -4.99
C SER A 172 -6.92 -1.09 -6.20
N LEU A 173 -5.81 -1.84 -6.19
CA LEU A 173 -5.46 -2.78 -7.26
C LEU A 173 -6.21 -4.10 -7.14
N ILE A 174 -6.56 -4.50 -5.92
CA ILE A 174 -7.33 -5.73 -5.71
C ILE A 174 -8.78 -5.54 -6.16
N ALA A 175 -9.42 -4.47 -5.69
CA ALA A 175 -10.84 -4.23 -5.98
C ALA A 175 -11.08 -3.69 -7.41
N GLY A 176 -10.20 -2.81 -7.89
CA GLY A 176 -10.36 -2.10 -9.16
C GLY A 176 -9.20 -2.25 -10.13
N GLY A 177 -8.43 -3.35 -10.07
CA GLY A 177 -7.21 -3.55 -10.86
C GLY A 177 -7.34 -3.17 -12.34
N PRO A 178 -8.33 -3.68 -13.10
CA PRO A 178 -8.51 -3.30 -14.50
C PRO A 178 -8.79 -1.79 -14.69
N LEU A 179 -9.55 -1.15 -13.79
CA LEU A 179 -9.82 0.30 -13.84
C LEU A 179 -8.56 1.12 -13.59
N VAL A 180 -7.78 0.71 -12.59
CA VAL A 180 -6.51 1.37 -12.28
C VAL A 180 -5.50 1.19 -13.42
N ARG A 181 -5.39 0.01 -14.01
CA ARG A 181 -4.54 -0.24 -15.19
C ARG A 181 -4.94 0.64 -16.37
N ALA A 182 -6.23 0.73 -16.67
CA ALA A 182 -6.73 1.61 -17.74
C ALA A 182 -6.35 3.08 -17.49
N ALA A 183 -6.46 3.56 -16.23
CA ALA A 183 -6.05 4.92 -15.86
C ALA A 183 -4.52 5.13 -15.97
N VAL A 184 -3.73 4.11 -15.60
CA VAL A 184 -2.26 4.11 -15.76
C VAL A 184 -1.87 4.17 -17.23
N ASP A 185 -2.51 3.36 -18.09
CA ASP A 185 -2.20 3.28 -19.52
C ASP A 185 -2.61 4.57 -20.25
N ALA A 186 -3.64 5.26 -19.77
CA ALA A 186 -4.09 6.55 -20.31
C ALA A 186 -3.23 7.74 -19.84
N SER A 187 -2.38 7.57 -18.84
CA SER A 187 -1.59 8.65 -18.24
C SER A 187 -0.48 9.12 -19.19
N PRO A 188 -0.23 10.44 -19.29
CA PRO A 188 0.90 10.98 -20.06
C PRO A 188 2.26 10.78 -19.38
N LEU A 189 2.29 10.34 -18.12
CA LEU A 189 3.51 10.15 -17.35
C LEU A 189 4.19 8.82 -17.72
N ASN A 190 5.53 8.81 -17.79
CA ASN A 190 6.30 7.58 -18.00
C ASN A 190 6.14 6.57 -16.84
N THR A 191 5.95 7.08 -15.62
CA THR A 191 5.75 6.27 -14.43
C THR A 191 4.62 6.89 -13.60
N PRO A 192 3.35 6.64 -13.99
CA PRO A 192 2.20 7.23 -13.31
C PRO A 192 1.91 6.61 -11.94
N MET A 193 2.43 5.40 -11.69
CA MET A 193 2.26 4.70 -10.42
C MET A 193 3.59 4.14 -9.93
N VAL A 194 3.85 4.30 -8.62
CA VAL A 194 5.03 3.75 -7.93
C VAL A 194 4.53 2.98 -6.70
N PRO A 195 4.89 1.71 -6.53
CA PRO A 195 4.46 0.95 -5.38
C PRO A 195 5.16 1.40 -4.10
N VAL A 196 4.43 1.42 -2.99
CA VAL A 196 4.92 1.70 -1.64
C VAL A 196 4.91 0.45 -0.77
N ASP A 197 4.14 -0.58 -1.11
CA ASP A 197 4.27 -1.88 -0.44
C ASP A 197 5.71 -2.42 -0.59
N SER A 198 6.28 -2.98 0.48
CA SER A 198 7.73 -3.29 0.54
C SER A 198 8.16 -4.28 -0.52
N GLU A 199 7.38 -5.32 -0.75
CA GLU A 199 7.62 -6.37 -1.73
C GLU A 199 7.56 -5.83 -3.17
N HIS A 200 6.59 -4.97 -3.45
CA HIS A 200 6.42 -4.38 -4.79
C HIS A 200 7.44 -3.28 -5.07
N SER A 201 7.81 -2.51 -4.06
CA SER A 201 8.95 -1.58 -4.15
C SER A 201 10.23 -2.34 -4.45
N ALA A 202 10.45 -3.50 -3.82
CA ALA A 202 11.59 -4.37 -4.09
C ALA A 202 11.58 -4.92 -5.51
N LEU A 203 10.41 -5.39 -6.00
CA LEU A 203 10.25 -5.83 -7.40
C LEU A 203 10.55 -4.69 -8.38
N ALA A 204 10.00 -3.48 -8.17
CA ALA A 204 10.26 -2.32 -9.02
C ALA A 204 11.76 -1.99 -9.11
N GLN A 205 12.49 -2.11 -7.99
CA GLN A 205 13.95 -1.92 -7.95
C GLN A 205 14.71 -3.02 -8.69
N ALA A 206 14.31 -4.30 -8.54
CA ALA A 206 14.95 -5.44 -9.18
C ALA A 206 14.66 -5.47 -10.70
N LEU A 207 13.45 -5.12 -11.12
CA LEU A 207 13.04 -5.01 -12.53
C LEU A 207 13.86 -3.96 -13.32
N ALA A 208 14.40 -2.96 -12.64
CA ALA A 208 15.30 -1.96 -13.28
C ALA A 208 16.62 -2.56 -13.81
N SER A 209 16.92 -3.83 -13.51
CA SER A 209 18.14 -4.51 -13.98
C SER A 209 18.00 -5.29 -15.27
N GLY A 210 16.80 -5.35 -15.87
CA GLY A 210 16.53 -6.02 -17.14
C GLY A 210 15.40 -5.34 -17.92
N THR A 211 14.94 -5.99 -18.99
CA THR A 211 13.78 -5.58 -19.79
C THR A 211 12.58 -6.50 -19.52
N ASP A 212 11.37 -6.03 -19.82
CA ASP A 212 10.13 -6.80 -19.61
C ASP A 212 10.16 -8.17 -20.34
N ALA A 213 10.81 -8.24 -21.51
CA ALA A 213 10.94 -9.47 -22.29
C ALA A 213 11.91 -10.50 -21.67
N GLU A 214 12.76 -10.07 -20.76
CA GLU A 214 13.77 -10.92 -20.10
C GLU A 214 13.28 -11.45 -18.74
N ILE A 215 12.11 -10.99 -18.25
CA ILE A 215 11.54 -11.50 -17.01
C ILE A 215 11.04 -12.93 -17.22
N ASP A 216 11.53 -13.88 -16.43
CA ASP A 216 10.94 -15.22 -16.36
C ASP A 216 9.81 -15.26 -15.34
N ARG A 217 10.08 -14.88 -14.09
CA ARG A 217 9.06 -14.81 -13.02
C ARG A 217 9.37 -13.81 -11.94
N LEU A 218 8.34 -13.43 -11.19
CA LEU A 218 8.46 -12.67 -9.96
C LEU A 218 8.40 -13.63 -8.76
N ILE A 219 9.18 -13.33 -7.72
CA ILE A 219 9.20 -14.11 -6.49
C ILE A 219 8.99 -13.15 -5.33
N LEU A 220 7.77 -13.17 -4.77
CA LEU A 220 7.46 -12.41 -3.57
C LEU A 220 7.94 -13.18 -2.34
N THR A 221 8.59 -12.50 -1.41
CA THR A 221 8.91 -13.10 -0.12
C THR A 221 7.79 -12.85 0.89
N ALA A 222 7.65 -13.76 1.84
CA ALA A 222 6.73 -13.65 2.96
C ALA A 222 7.45 -14.00 4.25
N SER A 223 7.17 -13.32 5.38
CA SER A 223 7.69 -13.75 6.68
C SER A 223 7.19 -15.14 7.11
N GLY A 224 6.05 -15.55 6.56
CA GLY A 224 5.33 -16.77 6.94
C GLY A 224 4.39 -16.57 8.14
N GLY A 225 4.36 -15.36 8.71
CA GLY A 225 3.51 -15.02 9.86
C GLY A 225 3.86 -15.81 11.14
N PRO A 226 3.02 -15.71 12.18
CA PRO A 226 3.25 -16.38 13.46
C PRO A 226 3.06 -17.90 13.42
N PHE A 227 2.41 -18.44 12.38
CA PHE A 227 2.09 -19.87 12.26
C PHE A 227 2.92 -20.60 11.21
N ARG A 228 4.08 -20.06 10.84
CA ARG A 228 5.00 -20.73 9.92
C ARG A 228 5.33 -22.15 10.42
N GLY A 229 5.19 -23.13 9.53
CA GLY A 229 5.41 -24.55 9.83
C GLY A 229 4.24 -25.29 10.49
N TYR A 230 3.15 -24.60 10.82
CA TYR A 230 1.93 -25.26 11.31
C TYR A 230 1.23 -25.99 10.15
N LYS A 231 0.65 -27.15 10.47
CA LYS A 231 -0.29 -27.84 9.60
C LYS A 231 -1.70 -27.32 9.84
N ARG A 232 -2.60 -27.50 8.86
CA ARG A 232 -3.96 -26.96 8.92
C ARG A 232 -4.73 -27.37 10.18
N GLU A 233 -4.54 -28.60 10.67
CA GLU A 233 -5.19 -29.09 11.90
C GLU A 233 -4.74 -28.32 13.14
N GLN A 234 -3.49 -27.84 13.16
CA GLN A 234 -2.94 -27.05 14.28
C GLN A 234 -3.45 -25.60 14.27
N LEU A 235 -3.93 -25.12 13.12
CA LEU A 235 -4.47 -23.77 12.97
C LEU A 235 -5.89 -23.63 13.50
N HIS A 236 -6.61 -24.74 13.71
CA HIS A 236 -8.01 -24.76 14.05
C HIS A 236 -8.33 -24.03 15.38
N ASP A 237 -7.47 -24.17 16.40
CA ASP A 237 -7.70 -23.65 17.74
C ASP A 237 -6.81 -22.44 18.10
N VAL A 238 -6.18 -21.79 17.08
CA VAL A 238 -5.38 -20.61 17.34
C VAL A 238 -6.28 -19.41 17.69
N THR A 239 -5.80 -18.60 18.61
CA THR A 239 -6.56 -17.46 19.15
C THR A 239 -6.24 -16.16 18.40
N PRO A 240 -7.12 -15.14 18.49
CA PRO A 240 -6.84 -13.81 17.96
C PRO A 240 -5.51 -13.21 18.47
N ALA A 241 -5.20 -13.41 19.76
CA ALA A 241 -3.94 -12.90 20.32
C ALA A 241 -2.70 -13.58 19.70
N GLN A 242 -2.77 -14.88 19.40
CA GLN A 242 -1.69 -15.59 18.71
C GLN A 242 -1.56 -15.11 17.24
N ALA A 243 -2.68 -14.86 16.55
CA ALA A 243 -2.66 -14.34 15.18
C ALA A 243 -2.05 -12.93 15.09
N LEU A 244 -2.13 -12.14 16.16
CA LEU A 244 -1.52 -10.80 16.22
C LEU A 244 -0.04 -10.79 16.63
N ALA A 245 0.52 -11.93 17.04
CA ALA A 245 1.92 -12.03 17.45
C ALA A 245 2.88 -12.17 16.25
N HIS A 246 2.91 -11.13 15.38
CA HIS A 246 3.77 -11.14 14.20
C HIS A 246 5.26 -11.06 14.61
N PRO A 247 6.16 -11.91 14.04
CA PRO A 247 7.54 -12.00 14.52
C PRO A 247 8.43 -10.81 14.15
N THR A 248 8.07 -10.01 13.11
CA THR A 248 8.97 -9.02 12.52
C THR A 248 8.36 -7.63 12.39
N TRP A 249 7.07 -7.54 12.00
CA TRP A 249 6.39 -6.29 11.68
C TRP A 249 5.38 -5.88 12.76
N ASP A 250 5.33 -4.59 13.08
CA ASP A 250 4.26 -3.99 13.86
C ASP A 250 3.24 -3.34 12.90
N MET A 251 2.09 -3.98 12.76
CA MET A 251 1.07 -3.62 11.77
C MET A 251 -0.32 -3.54 12.41
N GLY A 252 -1.27 -2.92 11.71
CA GLY A 252 -2.67 -2.89 12.14
C GLY A 252 -3.30 -4.29 12.19
N LEU A 253 -4.37 -4.42 12.97
CA LEU A 253 -5.06 -5.69 13.27
C LEU A 253 -5.37 -6.52 12.01
N VAL A 254 -5.96 -5.90 10.98
CA VAL A 254 -6.36 -6.60 9.75
C VAL A 254 -5.13 -7.11 9.00
N VAL A 255 -4.11 -6.27 8.79
CA VAL A 255 -2.89 -6.63 8.05
C VAL A 255 -2.12 -7.73 8.78
N THR A 256 -2.03 -7.65 10.11
CA THR A 256 -1.36 -8.69 10.92
C THR A 256 -2.08 -10.03 10.82
N THR A 257 -3.42 -10.05 10.90
CA THR A 257 -4.21 -11.27 10.74
C THR A 257 -4.11 -11.80 9.30
N ASN A 258 -4.12 -10.92 8.30
CA ASN A 258 -3.90 -11.29 6.90
C ASN A 258 -2.49 -11.87 6.67
N SER A 259 -1.47 -11.42 7.40
CA SER A 259 -0.16 -12.05 7.39
C SER A 259 -0.21 -13.46 7.97
N ALA A 260 -0.92 -13.65 9.08
CA ALA A 260 -1.07 -14.95 9.74
C ALA A 260 -1.81 -15.97 8.84
N THR A 261 -2.81 -15.56 8.08
CA THR A 261 -3.58 -16.40 7.13
C THR A 261 -2.93 -16.52 5.75
N MET A 262 -1.84 -15.81 5.48
CA MET A 262 -1.24 -15.60 4.16
C MET A 262 -2.15 -14.86 3.15
N VAL A 263 -3.28 -14.31 3.58
CA VAL A 263 -4.13 -13.45 2.75
C VAL A 263 -3.37 -12.18 2.34
N ASN A 264 -2.57 -11.57 3.23
CA ASN A 264 -1.76 -10.41 2.84
C ASN A 264 -0.88 -10.72 1.63
N LYS A 265 -0.21 -11.88 1.63
CA LYS A 265 0.61 -12.31 0.50
C LYS A 265 -0.21 -12.66 -0.74
N ALA A 266 -1.41 -13.21 -0.54
CA ALA A 266 -2.36 -13.43 -1.63
C ALA A 266 -2.72 -12.11 -2.33
N LEU A 267 -3.10 -11.07 -1.58
CA LEU A 267 -3.39 -9.75 -2.14
C LEU A 267 -2.18 -9.18 -2.88
N GLU A 268 -0.98 -9.33 -2.34
CA GLU A 268 0.26 -8.86 -2.96
C GLU A 268 0.59 -9.60 -4.27
N VAL A 269 0.28 -10.88 -4.40
CA VAL A 269 0.43 -11.62 -5.68
C VAL A 269 -0.43 -10.99 -6.77
N LEU A 270 -1.69 -10.65 -6.46
CA LEU A 270 -2.57 -10.00 -7.42
C LEU A 270 -2.14 -8.56 -7.71
N GLU A 271 -1.69 -7.83 -6.69
CA GLU A 271 -1.13 -6.49 -6.85
C GLU A 271 0.07 -6.50 -7.79
N ALA A 272 1.02 -7.45 -7.63
CA ALA A 272 2.16 -7.61 -8.52
C ALA A 272 1.74 -7.87 -9.96
N HIS A 273 0.72 -8.70 -10.17
CA HIS A 273 0.13 -8.93 -11.49
C HIS A 273 -0.34 -7.62 -12.14
N HIS A 274 -1.11 -6.82 -11.41
CA HIS A 274 -1.63 -5.54 -11.93
C HIS A 274 -0.55 -4.48 -12.14
N LEU A 275 0.42 -4.39 -11.21
CA LEU A 275 1.51 -3.40 -11.28
C LEU A 275 2.48 -3.67 -12.43
N PHE A 276 2.87 -4.92 -12.62
CA PHE A 276 3.99 -5.27 -13.50
C PHE A 276 3.56 -6.00 -14.77
N GLY A 277 2.28 -6.38 -14.90
CA GLY A 277 1.75 -7.06 -16.08
C GLY A 277 2.29 -8.48 -16.27
N VAL A 278 2.77 -9.11 -15.20
CA VAL A 278 3.25 -10.50 -15.21
C VAL A 278 2.10 -11.43 -14.89
N ASP A 279 1.97 -12.51 -15.66
CA ASP A 279 0.90 -13.50 -15.47
C ASP A 279 0.95 -14.14 -14.08
N LEU A 280 -0.22 -14.40 -13.49
CA LEU A 280 -0.34 -14.95 -12.13
C LEU A 280 0.41 -16.29 -11.97
N ASP A 281 0.51 -17.11 -13.04
CA ASP A 281 1.26 -18.38 -13.02
C ASP A 281 2.78 -18.18 -13.02
N ARG A 282 3.25 -16.96 -13.25
CA ARG A 282 4.66 -16.57 -13.21
C ARG A 282 5.00 -15.72 -11.97
N ILE A 283 4.14 -15.73 -10.96
CA ILE A 283 4.37 -15.07 -9.67
C ILE A 283 4.39 -16.13 -8.58
N ASP A 284 5.56 -16.37 -8.02
CA ASP A 284 5.78 -17.35 -6.95
C ASP A 284 5.87 -16.67 -5.57
N VAL A 285 5.69 -17.44 -4.52
CA VAL A 285 5.87 -17.02 -3.13
C VAL A 285 6.91 -17.89 -2.46
N ALA A 286 7.90 -17.26 -1.84
CA ALA A 286 8.91 -17.90 -1.00
C ALA A 286 8.82 -17.38 0.44
N VAL A 287 8.79 -18.26 1.43
CA VAL A 287 8.79 -17.88 2.83
C VAL A 287 10.22 -17.55 3.26
N HIS A 288 10.44 -16.30 3.73
CA HIS A 288 11.72 -15.76 4.18
C HIS A 288 11.54 -15.09 5.54
N PRO A 289 11.71 -15.83 6.65
CA PRO A 289 11.32 -15.35 7.98
C PRO A 289 12.14 -14.16 8.48
N GLN A 290 13.36 -13.95 7.99
CA GLN A 290 14.20 -12.81 8.37
C GLN A 290 13.73 -11.49 7.75
N SER A 291 12.91 -11.53 6.69
CA SER A 291 12.38 -10.37 5.97
C SER A 291 13.45 -9.34 5.55
N ILE A 292 14.67 -9.79 5.25
CA ILE A 292 15.76 -8.95 4.74
C ILE A 292 15.69 -8.84 3.21
N VAL A 293 15.43 -9.95 2.52
CA VAL A 293 15.10 -9.95 1.10
C VAL A 293 13.59 -9.73 0.96
N HIS A 294 13.19 -8.61 0.36
CA HIS A 294 11.79 -8.23 0.27
C HIS A 294 11.10 -8.81 -0.96
N SER A 295 11.79 -8.97 -2.08
CA SER A 295 11.33 -9.71 -3.26
C SER A 295 12.47 -9.91 -4.25
N MET A 296 12.24 -10.77 -5.26
CA MET A 296 13.21 -11.15 -6.26
C MET A 296 12.58 -11.19 -7.66
N VAL A 297 13.39 -10.96 -8.68
CA VAL A 297 13.03 -11.17 -10.09
C VAL A 297 13.99 -12.22 -10.66
N GLN A 298 13.44 -13.28 -11.21
CA GLN A 298 14.20 -14.28 -11.97
C GLN A 298 14.12 -13.93 -13.46
N PHE A 299 15.26 -13.91 -14.13
CA PHE A 299 15.38 -13.62 -15.55
C PHE A 299 15.54 -14.89 -16.38
N VAL A 300 15.30 -14.79 -17.69
CA VAL A 300 15.33 -15.92 -18.65
C VAL A 300 16.69 -16.60 -18.75
N ASP A 301 17.77 -15.95 -18.34
CA ASP A 301 19.12 -16.52 -18.26
C ASP A 301 19.37 -17.36 -16.99
N GLY A 302 18.37 -17.44 -16.11
CA GLY A 302 18.43 -18.15 -14.82
C GLY A 302 19.00 -17.32 -13.68
N SER A 303 19.41 -16.06 -13.93
CA SER A 303 19.84 -15.17 -12.84
C SER A 303 18.65 -14.68 -12.02
N THR A 304 18.89 -14.42 -10.73
CA THR A 304 17.89 -13.85 -9.82
C THR A 304 18.44 -12.59 -9.19
N ILE A 305 17.72 -11.48 -9.34
CA ILE A 305 18.05 -10.18 -8.71
C ILE A 305 17.12 -9.96 -7.52
N ALA A 306 17.70 -9.71 -6.36
CA ALA A 306 16.99 -9.52 -5.11
C ALA A 306 17.24 -8.12 -4.55
N GLN A 307 16.20 -7.48 -4.00
CA GLN A 307 16.40 -6.30 -3.17
C GLN A 307 16.47 -6.73 -1.70
N ALA A 308 17.50 -6.28 -1.01
CA ALA A 308 17.73 -6.57 0.41
C ALA A 308 17.94 -5.27 1.21
N SER A 309 17.23 -5.15 2.33
CA SER A 309 17.38 -4.10 3.33
C SER A 309 16.80 -4.54 4.67
N PRO A 310 17.16 -3.93 5.80
CA PRO A 310 16.43 -4.14 7.05
C PRO A 310 14.94 -3.82 6.87
N PRO A 311 14.03 -4.54 7.55
CA PRO A 311 12.59 -4.32 7.46
C PRO A 311 12.22 -2.89 7.85
N SER A 312 11.68 -2.13 6.91
CA SER A 312 11.24 -0.74 7.13
C SER A 312 10.34 -0.27 5.98
N MET A 313 9.25 0.41 6.31
CA MET A 313 8.41 1.06 5.31
C MET A 313 8.97 2.42 4.84
N VAL A 314 9.93 2.99 5.56
CA VAL A 314 10.54 4.30 5.21
C VAL A 314 11.21 4.25 3.83
N LEU A 315 11.90 3.15 3.48
CA LEU A 315 12.55 3.01 2.17
C LEU A 315 11.56 2.98 1.01
N PRO A 316 10.51 2.12 1.00
CA PRO A 316 9.50 2.15 -0.05
C PRO A 316 8.73 3.47 -0.12
N ILE A 317 8.40 4.09 1.02
CA ILE A 317 7.77 5.42 1.07
C ILE A 317 8.67 6.47 0.43
N ALA A 318 9.97 6.49 0.78
CA ALA A 318 10.94 7.40 0.20
C ALA A 318 11.01 7.25 -1.33
N LEU A 319 11.11 6.02 -1.82
CA LEU A 319 11.11 5.75 -3.27
C LEU A 319 9.78 6.12 -3.94
N GLY A 320 8.63 5.86 -3.28
CA GLY A 320 7.32 6.27 -3.77
C GLY A 320 7.20 7.77 -4.00
N LEU A 321 7.75 8.56 -3.07
CA LEU A 321 7.73 10.02 -3.14
C LEU A 321 8.77 10.62 -4.10
N THR A 322 9.88 9.93 -4.36
CA THR A 322 11.03 10.51 -5.08
C THR A 322 11.48 9.70 -6.31
N TRP A 323 10.71 8.70 -6.73
CA TRP A 323 11.07 7.83 -7.85
C TRP A 323 11.50 8.62 -9.09
N PRO A 324 12.63 8.24 -9.75
CA PRO A 324 13.48 7.06 -9.49
C PRO A 324 14.66 7.32 -8.51
N HIS A 325 14.67 8.44 -7.82
CA HIS A 325 15.78 8.87 -6.99
C HIS A 325 15.78 8.23 -5.60
N ARG A 326 16.99 7.97 -5.07
CA ARG A 326 17.17 7.42 -3.73
C ARG A 326 17.57 8.54 -2.76
N ILE A 327 16.92 8.59 -1.60
CA ILE A 327 17.24 9.54 -0.54
C ILE A 327 18.42 8.98 0.28
N PRO A 328 19.53 9.70 0.40
CA PRO A 328 20.67 9.28 1.23
C PRO A 328 20.26 9.12 2.70
N GLY A 329 20.65 7.98 3.30
CA GLY A 329 20.42 7.75 4.73
C GLY A 329 18.96 7.57 5.13
N ALA A 330 18.04 7.30 4.19
CA ALA A 330 16.62 7.06 4.48
C ALA A 330 16.42 5.92 5.50
N VAL A 331 17.21 4.86 5.40
CA VAL A 331 17.22 3.73 6.34
C VAL A 331 18.64 3.26 6.63
N PRO A 332 18.90 2.59 7.76
CA PRO A 332 20.18 1.91 8.01
C PRO A 332 20.46 0.85 6.94
N ALA A 333 21.70 0.69 6.54
CA ALA A 333 22.13 -0.38 5.65
C ALA A 333 22.23 -1.73 6.39
N CYS A 334 22.21 -2.84 5.65
CA CYS A 334 22.59 -4.13 6.19
C CYS A 334 24.07 -4.11 6.67
N ASP A 335 24.33 -4.76 7.80
CA ASP A 335 25.69 -4.84 8.36
C ASP A 335 26.45 -6.04 7.74
N TRP A 336 27.19 -5.76 6.68
CA TRP A 336 27.99 -6.77 5.97
C TRP A 336 29.30 -7.14 6.68
N SER A 337 29.60 -6.53 7.82
CA SER A 337 30.76 -6.88 8.66
C SER A 337 30.52 -8.12 9.51
N LYS A 338 29.26 -8.59 9.60
CA LYS A 338 28.85 -9.74 10.38
C LYS A 338 28.41 -10.88 9.48
N ALA A 339 28.66 -12.12 9.92
CA ALA A 339 28.10 -13.30 9.27
C ALA A 339 26.57 -13.28 9.42
N ALA A 340 25.87 -13.58 8.32
CA ALA A 340 24.42 -13.71 8.30
C ALA A 340 24.01 -14.95 7.51
N SER A 341 22.90 -15.57 7.90
CA SER A 341 22.27 -16.66 7.14
C SER A 341 20.83 -16.29 6.84
N TRP A 342 20.44 -16.41 5.60
CA TRP A 342 19.09 -16.18 5.12
C TRP A 342 18.48 -17.48 4.63
N THR A 343 17.27 -17.77 5.05
CA THR A 343 16.57 -19.02 4.70
C THR A 343 15.36 -18.72 3.83
N PHE A 344 15.10 -19.60 2.87
CA PHE A 344 13.93 -19.56 2.01
C PHE A 344 13.27 -20.93 2.03
N GLU A 345 11.96 -20.96 2.22
CA GLU A 345 11.14 -22.17 2.31
C GLU A 345 9.98 -22.06 1.30
N PRO A 346 9.51 -23.18 0.75
CA PRO A 346 8.30 -23.17 -0.06
C PRO A 346 7.09 -22.83 0.80
N LEU A 347 6.07 -22.19 0.19
CA LEU A 347 4.77 -21.98 0.83
C LEU A 347 4.03 -23.32 0.98
N ASP A 348 3.49 -23.62 2.16
CA ASP A 348 2.59 -24.73 2.40
C ASP A 348 1.16 -24.32 2.01
N GLU A 349 0.78 -24.60 0.74
CA GLU A 349 -0.54 -24.22 0.20
C GLU A 349 -1.70 -25.09 0.74
N GLU A 350 -1.41 -26.21 1.39
CA GLU A 350 -2.46 -27.00 2.07
C GLU A 350 -2.86 -26.35 3.39
N ALA A 351 -1.87 -25.87 4.15
CA ALA A 351 -2.11 -25.14 5.39
C ALA A 351 -2.64 -23.74 5.11
N PHE A 352 -2.13 -23.04 4.08
CA PHE A 352 -2.41 -21.65 3.75
C PHE A 352 -2.86 -21.48 2.27
N PRO A 353 -4.12 -21.78 1.94
CA PRO A 353 -4.59 -21.82 0.55
C PRO A 353 -4.85 -20.44 -0.09
N ALA A 354 -4.73 -19.35 0.66
CA ALA A 354 -5.13 -18.01 0.22
C ALA A 354 -4.45 -17.55 -1.08
N VAL A 355 -3.16 -17.90 -1.28
CA VAL A 355 -2.41 -17.52 -2.50
C VAL A 355 -2.99 -18.20 -3.73
N ARG A 356 -3.30 -19.49 -3.66
CA ARG A 356 -3.96 -20.20 -4.76
C ARG A 356 -5.34 -19.60 -5.05
N MET A 357 -6.14 -19.36 -4.00
CA MET A 357 -7.48 -18.80 -4.14
C MET A 357 -7.50 -17.44 -4.83
N ILE A 358 -6.59 -16.53 -4.49
CA ILE A 358 -6.53 -15.21 -5.15
C ILE A 358 -6.06 -15.32 -6.60
N LYS A 359 -5.15 -16.26 -6.92
CA LYS A 359 -4.77 -16.54 -8.30
C LYS A 359 -5.95 -17.00 -9.12
N ASP A 360 -6.77 -17.89 -8.57
CA ASP A 360 -7.99 -18.39 -9.22
C ASP A 360 -9.00 -17.24 -9.40
N ALA A 361 -9.26 -16.43 -8.37
CA ALA A 361 -10.14 -15.26 -8.45
C ALA A 361 -9.61 -14.21 -9.46
N GLY A 362 -8.30 -13.97 -9.50
CA GLY A 362 -7.67 -13.06 -10.45
C GLY A 362 -7.73 -13.55 -11.90
N LYS A 363 -7.70 -14.87 -12.13
CA LYS A 363 -7.90 -15.46 -13.48
C LYS A 363 -9.33 -15.33 -13.95
N VAL A 364 -10.32 -15.40 -13.07
CA VAL A 364 -11.72 -15.10 -13.38
C VAL A 364 -11.88 -13.61 -13.69
N GLY A 365 -11.20 -12.76 -12.94
CA GLY A 365 -11.20 -11.31 -13.13
C GLY A 365 -12.49 -10.63 -12.63
N GLY A 366 -12.75 -9.46 -13.17
CA GLY A 366 -13.93 -8.66 -12.88
C GLY A 366 -14.06 -8.32 -11.40
N THR A 367 -15.22 -8.62 -10.83
CA THR A 367 -15.52 -8.31 -9.41
C THR A 367 -15.06 -9.39 -8.43
N HIS A 368 -14.53 -10.56 -8.89
CA HIS A 368 -14.11 -11.65 -7.99
C HIS A 368 -13.01 -11.24 -6.99
N PRO A 369 -11.96 -10.48 -7.38
CA PRO A 369 -10.94 -10.04 -6.41
C PRO A 369 -11.49 -9.06 -5.36
N ALA A 370 -12.41 -8.18 -5.74
CA ALA A 370 -13.09 -7.28 -4.80
C ALA A 370 -13.89 -8.06 -3.76
N VAL A 371 -14.60 -9.09 -4.20
CA VAL A 371 -15.37 -10.00 -3.34
C VAL A 371 -14.45 -10.79 -2.40
N PHE A 372 -13.31 -11.29 -2.89
CA PHE A 372 -12.31 -11.94 -2.05
C PHE A 372 -11.88 -11.02 -0.89
N ASN A 373 -11.53 -9.77 -1.20
CA ASN A 373 -11.08 -8.82 -0.19
C ASN A 373 -12.18 -8.46 0.81
N ALA A 374 -13.37 -8.13 0.32
CA ALA A 374 -14.50 -7.73 1.17
C ALA A 374 -14.95 -8.87 2.11
N ALA A 375 -15.03 -10.10 1.60
CA ALA A 375 -15.36 -11.26 2.41
C ALA A 375 -14.30 -11.56 3.47
N ASN A 376 -13.00 -11.39 3.12
CA ASN A 376 -11.91 -11.55 4.08
C ASN A 376 -11.97 -10.52 5.21
N GLU A 377 -12.26 -9.26 4.92
CA GLU A 377 -12.38 -8.21 5.96
C GLU A 377 -13.46 -8.55 6.98
N GLU A 378 -14.64 -9.01 6.54
CA GLU A 378 -15.73 -9.44 7.43
C GLU A 378 -15.36 -10.70 8.23
N ALA A 379 -14.69 -11.67 7.59
CA ALA A 379 -14.26 -12.90 8.26
C ALA A 379 -13.18 -12.61 9.31
N VAL A 380 -12.23 -11.70 9.05
CA VAL A 380 -11.25 -11.24 10.04
C VAL A 380 -11.94 -10.55 11.22
N ALA A 381 -12.92 -9.70 10.97
CA ALA A 381 -13.69 -9.05 12.03
C ALA A 381 -14.45 -10.08 12.89
N ALA A 382 -15.07 -11.09 12.27
CA ALA A 382 -15.77 -12.17 12.97
C ALA A 382 -14.82 -13.03 13.81
N PHE A 383 -13.62 -13.33 13.31
CA PHE A 383 -12.59 -14.03 14.08
C PHE A 383 -12.15 -13.26 15.33
N HIS A 384 -11.89 -11.96 15.21
CA HIS A 384 -11.54 -11.12 16.35
C HIS A 384 -12.69 -10.91 17.34
N ALA A 385 -13.94 -11.03 16.89
CA ALA A 385 -15.12 -11.06 17.75
C ALA A 385 -15.33 -12.43 18.45
N GLY A 386 -14.51 -13.44 18.13
CA GLY A 386 -14.62 -14.79 18.68
C GLY A 386 -15.82 -15.59 18.12
N ALA A 387 -16.38 -15.15 17.00
CA ALA A 387 -17.56 -15.81 16.39
C ALA A 387 -17.18 -17.01 15.53
N ILE A 388 -15.98 -17.03 14.97
CA ILE A 388 -15.47 -18.08 14.08
C ILE A 388 -14.05 -18.47 14.48
N ARG A 389 -13.57 -19.59 13.95
CA ARG A 389 -12.20 -20.08 14.11
C ARG A 389 -11.28 -19.46 13.08
N PHE A 390 -9.98 -19.58 13.30
CA PHE A 390 -8.97 -19.04 12.38
C PHE A 390 -9.07 -19.62 10.96
N THR A 391 -9.28 -20.92 10.84
CA THR A 391 -9.42 -21.60 9.53
C THR A 391 -10.67 -21.17 8.79
N ASP A 392 -11.74 -20.79 9.52
CA ASP A 392 -13.00 -20.37 8.94
C ASP A 392 -12.89 -19.04 8.18
N ILE A 393 -11.85 -18.24 8.45
CA ILE A 393 -11.58 -16.98 7.71
C ILE A 393 -11.49 -17.29 6.21
N VAL A 394 -10.54 -18.13 5.83
CA VAL A 394 -10.28 -18.43 4.41
C VAL A 394 -11.36 -19.34 3.82
N ASP A 395 -11.93 -20.26 4.61
CA ASP A 395 -13.02 -21.13 4.18
C ASP A 395 -14.30 -20.33 3.85
N SER A 396 -14.58 -19.27 4.61
CA SER A 396 -15.71 -18.37 4.33
C SER A 396 -15.50 -17.59 3.04
N VAL A 397 -14.28 -17.09 2.81
CA VAL A 397 -13.93 -16.40 1.56
C VAL A 397 -14.15 -17.33 0.36
N ALA A 398 -13.74 -18.60 0.45
CA ALA A 398 -13.94 -19.59 -0.61
C ALA A 398 -15.43 -19.76 -0.95
N ARG A 399 -16.28 -19.87 0.07
CA ARG A 399 -17.73 -20.03 -0.11
C ARG A 399 -18.38 -18.80 -0.72
N VAL A 400 -18.00 -17.60 -0.28
CA VAL A 400 -18.53 -16.35 -0.85
C VAL A 400 -18.14 -16.22 -2.32
N LEU A 401 -16.91 -16.58 -2.70
CA LEU A 401 -16.45 -16.58 -4.09
C LEU A 401 -17.21 -17.57 -4.97
N GLU A 402 -17.45 -18.78 -4.47
CA GLU A 402 -18.22 -19.80 -5.19
C GLU A 402 -19.65 -19.31 -5.48
N GLU A 403 -20.32 -18.73 -4.49
CA GLU A 403 -21.67 -18.19 -4.64
C GLU A 403 -21.69 -16.93 -5.53
N HIS A 404 -20.60 -16.11 -5.52
CA HIS A 404 -20.50 -14.93 -6.35
C HIS A 404 -20.51 -15.27 -7.85
N THR A 405 -19.86 -16.36 -8.24
CA THR A 405 -19.78 -16.79 -9.65
C THR A 405 -21.15 -16.88 -10.33
N GLY A 406 -22.22 -17.17 -9.58
CA GLY A 406 -23.61 -17.23 -10.08
C GLY A 406 -24.48 -16.02 -9.70
N SER A 407 -23.92 -15.00 -9.07
CA SER A 407 -24.66 -13.82 -8.61
C SER A 407 -24.88 -12.78 -9.71
N ALA A 408 -25.85 -11.89 -9.51
CA ALA A 408 -26.09 -10.75 -10.41
C ALA A 408 -24.98 -9.69 -10.34
N GLU A 409 -24.18 -9.70 -9.28
CA GLU A 409 -23.07 -8.79 -9.04
C GLU A 409 -21.75 -9.29 -9.66
N ALA A 410 -21.73 -10.49 -10.24
CA ALA A 410 -20.58 -11.01 -10.98
C ALA A 410 -20.45 -10.29 -12.33
N VAL A 411 -19.49 -9.39 -12.42
CA VAL A 411 -19.23 -8.56 -13.60
C VAL A 411 -17.84 -8.89 -14.14
N SER A 412 -17.70 -8.97 -15.47
CA SER A 412 -16.43 -9.24 -16.14
C SER A 412 -15.53 -8.00 -16.19
N ASP A 413 -14.22 -8.18 -16.51
CA ASP A 413 -13.29 -7.06 -16.71
C ASP A 413 -13.78 -6.06 -17.77
N ALA A 414 -14.43 -6.53 -18.82
CA ALA A 414 -14.91 -5.70 -19.93
C ALA A 414 -16.05 -4.75 -19.53
N ASP A 415 -16.83 -5.14 -18.53
CA ASP A 415 -18.00 -4.40 -18.04
C ASP A 415 -17.74 -3.75 -16.67
N LEU A 416 -16.50 -3.84 -16.15
CA LEU A 416 -16.16 -3.39 -14.83
C LEU A 416 -16.26 -1.85 -14.73
N THR A 417 -16.97 -1.40 -13.71
CA THR A 417 -17.09 0.01 -13.32
C THR A 417 -16.84 0.18 -11.83
N LEU A 418 -16.53 1.38 -11.37
CA LEU A 418 -16.40 1.65 -9.94
C LEU A 418 -17.69 1.28 -9.18
N GLU A 419 -18.86 1.58 -9.76
CA GLU A 419 -20.15 1.23 -9.16
C GLU A 419 -20.33 -0.31 -9.06
N ALA A 420 -19.95 -1.06 -10.10
CA ALA A 420 -20.01 -2.53 -10.07
C ALA A 420 -19.10 -3.10 -8.97
N VAL A 421 -17.89 -2.57 -8.81
CA VAL A 421 -16.96 -2.95 -7.72
C VAL A 421 -17.62 -2.71 -6.36
N LEU A 422 -18.13 -1.50 -6.12
CA LEU A 422 -18.75 -1.13 -4.84
C LEU A 422 -20.01 -1.94 -4.54
N ASN A 423 -20.78 -2.32 -5.57
CA ASN A 423 -21.96 -3.19 -5.43
C ASN A 423 -21.54 -4.61 -5.04
N ALA A 424 -20.55 -5.17 -5.72
CA ALA A 424 -20.04 -6.51 -5.44
C ALA A 424 -19.42 -6.59 -4.03
N GLU A 425 -18.70 -5.59 -3.58
CA GLU A 425 -18.18 -5.54 -2.21
C GLU A 425 -19.31 -5.48 -1.17
N ARG A 426 -20.33 -4.66 -1.40
CA ARG A 426 -21.50 -4.62 -0.49
C ARG A 426 -22.19 -5.96 -0.42
N TRP A 427 -22.41 -6.60 -1.56
CA TRP A 427 -22.99 -7.95 -1.62
C TRP A 427 -22.12 -8.95 -0.85
N ALA A 428 -20.80 -8.94 -1.08
CA ALA A 428 -19.86 -9.85 -0.42
C ALA A 428 -19.87 -9.70 1.10
N ARG A 429 -19.90 -8.46 1.62
CA ARG A 429 -19.97 -8.16 3.06
C ARG A 429 -21.27 -8.70 3.66
N VAL A 430 -22.41 -8.44 3.02
CA VAL A 430 -23.70 -8.96 3.50
C VAL A 430 -23.66 -10.49 3.50
N ARG A 431 -23.21 -11.10 2.39
CA ARG A 431 -23.21 -12.56 2.26
C ARG A 431 -22.22 -13.23 3.23
N ALA A 432 -21.05 -12.65 3.41
CA ALA A 432 -20.09 -13.13 4.41
C ALA A 432 -20.71 -13.10 5.81
N ASN A 433 -21.32 -11.99 6.23
CA ASN A 433 -21.96 -11.86 7.54
C ASN A 433 -23.11 -12.84 7.75
N GLU A 434 -23.91 -13.14 6.70
CA GLU A 434 -24.94 -14.19 6.75
C GLU A 434 -24.33 -15.58 7.00
N LEU A 435 -23.27 -15.95 6.25
CA LEU A 435 -22.58 -17.22 6.40
C LEU A 435 -21.90 -17.39 7.76
N LEU A 436 -21.40 -16.27 8.33
CA LEU A 436 -20.71 -16.22 9.62
C LEU A 436 -21.67 -16.09 10.81
N GLY A 437 -22.98 -15.98 10.57
CA GLY A 437 -23.99 -15.78 11.65
C GLY A 437 -23.89 -14.42 12.34
N MET A 438 -23.35 -13.40 11.66
CA MET A 438 -23.14 -12.04 12.16
C MET A 438 -24.27 -11.07 11.80
N THR A 439 -25.43 -11.57 11.36
CA THR A 439 -26.59 -10.78 10.97
C THR A 439 -27.19 -10.05 12.17
N GLY A 440 -27.19 -8.72 12.14
CA GLY A 440 -27.84 -7.87 13.16
C GLY A 440 -26.90 -6.97 13.98
N ARG A 441 -25.72 -6.70 13.50
CA ARG A 441 -24.81 -5.68 14.08
C ARG A 441 -24.71 -4.41 13.27
#